data_8fb3e70eab1d37002c1d6fddd6e2a535
#
_entry.id   8fb3e70eab1d37002c1d6fddd6e2a535
#
_cell.length_a   1.000
_cell.length_b   1.000
_cell.length_c   1.000
_cell.angle_alpha   90.00
_cell.angle_beta   90.00
_cell.angle_gamma   90.00
#
_symmetry.space_group_name_H-M   'P 1'
#
loop_
_entity.id
_entity.type
_entity.pdbx_description
1 polymer ?
#
loop_
_entity_poly.entity_id
_entity_poly.type
_entity_poly.pdbx_seq_one_letter_code
_entity_poly.pdbx_strand_id
1 'polypeptide(L)'
;MFILSGFADEISPSLDEQLAVLGAESISHLELRSVWGTNVADLDDMQIASLRRALGETGVHVSAIGSPIGKIRVDAPLPPELERMRRVADIARELGTAIVRVFSFFIPPGEPPERHRQRVIDRMGALAQLAEERGLILAHENEKEIYGDIPQRCADLITAVGSLALRATFDAANFVQCGVQPHAEGYGLLRPYLVYLQIKDALAATGEVVPAGQGDGQLRETLTALADSGFEGYLSLEPHLAQAGRYGGFSGPEGFHRAAQALRSLLDDTAARWR
;
A
#
# COMPACT_ATOMS: atom_id res chain seq x y z
N MET A 1 6.63 -14.64 9.48
CA MET A 1 6.02 -13.86 10.59
C MET A 1 5.43 -12.58 10.02
N PHE A 2 4.17 -12.27 10.31
CA PHE A 2 3.51 -11.04 9.88
C PHE A 2 3.68 -9.93 10.93
N ILE A 3 3.81 -8.68 10.46
CA ILE A 3 3.86 -7.48 11.30
C ILE A 3 2.65 -6.63 10.95
N LEU A 4 1.82 -6.29 11.95
CA LEU A 4 0.65 -5.46 11.73
C LEU A 4 1.05 -3.99 11.57
N SER A 5 0.44 -3.34 10.61
CA SER A 5 0.56 -1.93 10.28
C SER A 5 -0.80 -1.37 9.85
N GLY A 6 -0.88 -0.09 9.55
CA GLY A 6 -2.10 0.49 8.97
C GLY A 6 -1.92 1.94 8.53
N PHE A 7 -2.80 2.36 7.65
CA PHE A 7 -2.96 3.76 7.27
C PHE A 7 -3.63 4.53 8.41
N ALA A 8 -2.82 5.14 9.27
CA ALA A 8 -3.33 5.82 10.47
C ALA A 8 -4.13 7.08 10.15
N ASP A 9 -3.97 7.68 8.99
CA ASP A 9 -4.81 8.80 8.52
C ASP A 9 -6.27 8.39 8.24
N GLU A 10 -6.57 7.10 8.17
CA GLU A 10 -7.94 6.59 8.18
C GLU A 10 -8.63 6.69 9.54
N ILE A 11 -7.86 6.83 10.60
CA ILE A 11 -8.36 7.03 11.97
C ILE A 11 -8.76 8.49 12.14
N SER A 12 -7.85 9.41 11.85
CA SER A 12 -8.00 10.84 12.10
C SER A 12 -6.92 11.63 11.36
N PRO A 13 -7.14 12.92 11.04
CA PRO A 13 -6.07 13.81 10.61
C PRO A 13 -5.09 14.17 11.75
N SER A 14 -5.46 13.99 13.02
CA SER A 14 -4.62 14.29 14.20
C SER A 14 -3.59 13.19 14.44
N LEU A 15 -2.30 13.53 14.49
CA LEU A 15 -1.24 12.59 14.82
C LEU A 15 -1.45 11.94 16.19
N ASP A 16 -1.83 12.73 17.20
CA ASP A 16 -2.00 12.22 18.56
C ASP A 16 -3.09 11.14 18.61
N GLU A 17 -4.20 11.35 17.89
CA GLU A 17 -5.28 10.38 17.80
C GLU A 17 -4.88 9.14 16.98
N GLN A 18 -4.14 9.33 15.87
CA GLN A 18 -3.57 8.24 15.10
C GLN A 18 -2.72 7.32 15.99
N LEU A 19 -1.78 7.90 16.74
CA LEU A 19 -0.87 7.15 17.60
C LEU A 19 -1.58 6.52 18.81
N ALA A 20 -2.55 7.22 19.41
CA ALA A 20 -3.34 6.69 20.51
C ALA A 20 -4.15 5.44 20.12
N VAL A 21 -4.80 5.46 18.94
CA VAL A 21 -5.59 4.32 18.45
C VAL A 21 -4.67 3.16 18.04
N LEU A 22 -3.55 3.43 17.35
CA LEU A 22 -2.57 2.39 17.05
C LEU A 22 -2.05 1.72 18.32
N GLY A 23 -1.75 2.50 19.38
CA GLY A 23 -1.34 1.99 20.68
C GLY A 23 -2.43 1.15 21.35
N ALA A 24 -3.69 1.59 21.34
CA ALA A 24 -4.82 0.83 21.86
C ALA A 24 -5.02 -0.50 21.12
N GLU A 25 -4.73 -0.52 19.81
CA GLU A 25 -4.75 -1.72 18.99
C GLU A 25 -3.46 -2.54 19.06
N SER A 26 -2.47 -2.16 19.88
CA SER A 26 -1.17 -2.84 19.93
C SER A 26 -0.51 -2.98 18.54
N ILE A 27 -0.72 -2.02 17.66
CA ILE A 27 -0.10 -1.92 16.34
C ILE A 27 1.08 -0.96 16.45
N SER A 28 2.30 -1.48 16.31
CA SER A 28 3.54 -0.72 16.49
C SER A 28 4.10 -0.13 15.19
N HIS A 29 3.40 -0.28 14.07
CA HIS A 29 3.83 0.24 12.78
C HIS A 29 2.69 0.98 12.10
N LEU A 30 3.03 2.03 11.36
CA LEU A 30 2.09 2.73 10.50
C LEU A 30 2.59 2.83 9.06
N GLU A 31 1.70 2.76 8.10
CA GLU A 31 1.94 3.15 6.72
C GLU A 31 1.59 4.64 6.61
N LEU A 32 2.61 5.47 6.41
CA LEU A 32 2.45 6.92 6.45
C LEU A 32 2.00 7.46 5.09
N ARG A 33 0.72 7.85 5.00
CA ARG A 33 0.13 8.51 3.82
C ARG A 33 -0.14 9.99 4.06
N SER A 34 -0.76 10.31 5.19
CA SER A 34 -1.09 11.69 5.56
C SER A 34 -1.07 11.88 7.07
N VAL A 35 -0.75 13.09 7.51
CA VAL A 35 -0.85 13.53 8.89
C VAL A 35 -1.14 15.02 8.92
N TRP A 36 -1.91 15.49 9.89
CA TRP A 36 -2.38 16.88 9.99
C TRP A 36 -3.12 17.37 8.73
N GLY A 37 -3.81 16.45 8.02
CA GLY A 37 -4.48 16.75 6.77
C GLY A 37 -3.55 17.00 5.58
N THR A 38 -2.25 16.76 5.73
CA THR A 38 -1.22 16.97 4.70
C THR A 38 -0.67 15.64 4.22
N ASN A 39 -0.57 15.44 2.89
CA ASN A 39 0.04 14.25 2.33
C ASN A 39 1.54 14.20 2.67
N VAL A 40 2.06 13.01 2.90
CA VAL A 40 3.47 12.80 3.28
C VAL A 40 4.47 13.44 2.33
N ALA A 41 4.19 13.44 1.03
CA ALA A 41 5.07 14.04 0.02
C ALA A 41 5.12 15.56 0.07
N ASP A 42 4.18 16.20 0.76
CA ASP A 42 4.02 17.64 0.85
C ASP A 42 4.37 18.18 2.27
N LEU A 43 4.79 17.32 3.19
CA LEU A 43 5.27 17.72 4.52
C LEU A 43 6.59 18.51 4.43
N ASP A 44 6.69 19.59 5.20
CA ASP A 44 7.94 20.33 5.34
C ASP A 44 8.90 19.68 6.35
N ASP A 45 10.13 20.20 6.42
CA ASP A 45 11.18 19.61 7.27
C ASP A 45 10.86 19.76 8.77
N MET A 46 10.14 20.82 9.18
CA MET A 46 9.72 21.00 10.57
C MET A 46 8.62 19.99 10.95
N GLN A 47 7.69 19.72 10.05
CA GLN A 47 6.65 18.71 10.21
C GLN A 47 7.27 17.31 10.29
N ILE A 48 8.25 16.98 9.42
CA ILE A 48 8.96 15.71 9.46
C ILE A 48 9.74 15.55 10.79
N ALA A 49 10.43 16.58 11.25
CA ALA A 49 11.14 16.55 12.52
C ALA A 49 10.19 16.35 13.72
N SER A 50 9.01 16.99 13.70
CA SER A 50 7.97 16.85 14.72
C SER A 50 7.37 15.44 14.71
N LEU A 51 7.07 14.91 13.53
CA LEU A 51 6.58 13.55 13.36
C LEU A 51 7.60 12.52 13.89
N ARG A 52 8.87 12.63 13.49
CA ARG A 52 9.93 11.73 13.94
C ARG A 52 10.07 11.71 15.47
N ARG A 53 9.95 12.87 16.12
CA ARG A 53 9.99 12.97 17.59
C ARG A 53 8.80 12.24 18.21
N ALA A 54 7.56 12.50 17.74
CA ALA A 54 6.36 11.85 18.29
C ALA A 54 6.38 10.32 18.10
N LEU A 55 6.87 9.84 16.95
CA LEU A 55 7.08 8.41 16.70
C LEU A 55 8.11 7.81 17.67
N GLY A 56 9.21 8.52 17.91
CA GLY A 56 10.23 8.09 18.89
C GLY A 56 9.70 8.03 20.32
N GLU A 57 8.85 8.98 20.73
CA GLU A 57 8.25 9.02 22.08
C GLU A 57 7.22 7.89 22.28
N THR A 58 6.51 7.46 21.25
CA THR A 58 5.48 6.41 21.33
C THR A 58 5.98 5.01 20.97
N GLY A 59 7.20 4.90 20.42
CA GLY A 59 7.73 3.62 19.95
C GLY A 59 7.04 3.08 18.68
N VAL A 60 6.27 3.91 17.97
CA VAL A 60 5.68 3.55 16.69
C VAL A 60 6.68 3.77 15.57
N HIS A 61 6.77 2.81 14.65
CA HIS A 61 7.68 2.83 13.50
C HIS A 61 6.92 3.03 12.19
N VAL A 62 7.60 3.54 11.17
CA VAL A 62 7.03 3.64 9.82
C VAL A 62 7.34 2.35 9.06
N SER A 63 6.31 1.60 8.68
CA SER A 63 6.45 0.37 7.86
C SER A 63 6.74 0.70 6.40
N ALA A 64 6.05 1.69 5.87
CA ALA A 64 6.22 2.17 4.50
C ALA A 64 5.75 3.63 4.38
N ILE A 65 6.24 4.33 3.35
CA ILE A 65 5.65 5.59 2.92
C ILE A 65 4.52 5.28 1.92
N GLY A 66 3.28 5.55 2.31
CA GLY A 66 2.10 5.47 1.45
C GLY A 66 2.04 6.62 0.45
N SER A 67 3.01 6.70 -0.46
CA SER A 67 3.22 7.84 -1.34
C SER A 67 2.19 7.94 -2.46
N PRO A 68 1.95 9.14 -3.04
CA PRO A 68 1.12 9.31 -4.22
C PRO A 68 1.90 9.10 -5.54
N ILE A 69 3.17 8.66 -5.49
CA ILE A 69 4.02 8.49 -6.67
C ILE A 69 3.38 7.52 -7.67
N GLY A 70 3.25 7.96 -8.90
CA GLY A 70 2.57 7.23 -9.96
C GLY A 70 1.05 7.46 -10.05
N LYS A 71 0.42 8.19 -9.13
CA LYS A 71 -1.00 8.65 -9.25
C LYS A 71 -1.12 9.91 -10.13
N ILE A 72 -0.42 9.92 -11.25
CA ILE A 72 -0.51 10.93 -12.30
C ILE A 72 -0.84 10.24 -13.63
N ARG A 73 -1.29 10.99 -14.61
CA ARG A 73 -1.54 10.45 -15.97
C ARG A 73 -0.25 9.93 -16.59
N VAL A 74 -0.35 8.86 -17.34
CA VAL A 74 0.79 8.25 -18.04
C VAL A 74 1.45 9.19 -19.07
N ASP A 75 0.73 10.18 -19.58
CA ASP A 75 1.22 11.19 -20.52
C ASP A 75 1.70 12.50 -19.85
N ALA A 76 1.52 12.65 -18.53
CA ALA A 76 2.03 13.81 -17.80
C ALA A 76 3.58 13.87 -17.81
N PRO A 77 4.21 15.07 -17.66
CA PRO A 77 5.67 15.18 -17.57
C PRO A 77 6.25 14.31 -16.42
N LEU A 78 7.32 13.56 -16.71
CA LEU A 78 7.98 12.72 -15.70
C LEU A 78 8.92 13.49 -14.75
N PRO A 79 9.66 14.55 -15.18
CA PRO A 79 10.63 15.20 -14.29
C PRO A 79 10.07 15.69 -12.94
N PRO A 80 8.88 16.32 -12.87
CA PRO A 80 8.28 16.69 -11.58
C PRO A 80 7.99 15.49 -10.67
N GLU A 81 7.61 14.36 -11.25
CA GLU A 81 7.34 13.13 -10.49
C GLU A 81 8.64 12.52 -9.92
N LEU A 82 9.73 12.56 -10.68
CA LEU A 82 11.06 12.15 -10.18
C LEU A 82 11.54 13.07 -9.06
N GLU A 83 11.28 14.37 -9.14
CA GLU A 83 11.63 15.30 -8.07
C GLU A 83 10.81 15.01 -6.80
N ARG A 84 9.52 14.76 -6.96
CA ARG A 84 8.63 14.33 -5.87
C ARG A 84 9.11 13.00 -5.24
N MET A 85 9.54 12.06 -6.07
CA MET A 85 10.11 10.80 -5.59
C MET A 85 11.41 11.01 -4.80
N ARG A 86 12.28 11.96 -5.19
CA ARG A 86 13.48 12.31 -4.40
C ARG A 86 13.11 12.82 -3.02
N ARG A 87 12.10 13.70 -2.93
CA ARG A 87 11.58 14.19 -1.64
C ARG A 87 11.05 13.05 -0.78
N VAL A 88 10.24 12.16 -1.36
CA VAL A 88 9.71 10.97 -0.68
C VAL A 88 10.85 10.06 -0.18
N ALA A 89 11.90 9.89 -0.97
CA ALA A 89 13.07 9.10 -0.59
C ALA A 89 13.83 9.70 0.60
N ASP A 90 13.96 11.02 0.65
CA ASP A 90 14.59 11.71 1.79
C ASP A 90 13.73 11.56 3.05
N ILE A 91 12.41 11.69 2.95
CA ILE A 91 11.47 11.45 4.05
C ILE A 91 11.54 10.01 4.55
N ALA A 92 11.54 9.01 3.65
CA ALA A 92 11.66 7.60 4.02
C ALA A 92 12.92 7.33 4.85
N ARG A 93 14.06 7.89 4.42
CA ARG A 93 15.33 7.80 5.14
C ARG A 93 15.26 8.44 6.52
N GLU A 94 14.66 9.63 6.65
CA GLU A 94 14.55 10.33 7.94
C GLU A 94 13.64 9.60 8.92
N LEU A 95 12.62 8.92 8.42
CA LEU A 95 11.66 8.16 9.23
C LEU A 95 12.04 6.68 9.39
N GLY A 96 13.18 6.25 8.82
CA GLY A 96 13.77 4.91 9.06
C GLY A 96 13.05 3.77 8.34
N THR A 97 12.36 4.03 7.23
CA THR A 97 11.78 2.98 6.38
C THR A 97 12.48 2.91 5.03
N ALA A 98 12.55 1.68 4.47
CA ALA A 98 13.08 1.44 3.14
C ALA A 98 11.98 1.15 2.10
N ILE A 99 10.71 1.14 2.48
CA ILE A 99 9.60 0.79 1.59
C ILE A 99 8.82 2.04 1.23
N VAL A 100 8.60 2.24 -0.07
CA VAL A 100 7.77 3.32 -0.61
C VAL A 100 6.72 2.70 -1.51
N ARG A 101 5.43 2.83 -1.15
CA ARG A 101 4.33 2.42 -2.00
C ARG A 101 4.21 3.36 -3.20
N VAL A 102 4.04 2.78 -4.40
CA VAL A 102 3.92 3.50 -5.67
C VAL A 102 2.84 2.89 -6.57
N PHE A 103 2.46 3.63 -7.63
CA PHE A 103 1.47 3.23 -8.63
C PHE A 103 2.04 3.30 -10.05
N SER A 104 1.34 2.70 -11.03
CA SER A 104 1.79 2.57 -12.42
C SER A 104 1.05 3.47 -13.40
N PHE A 105 0.73 4.69 -13.00
CA PHE A 105 0.16 5.78 -13.79
C PHE A 105 -1.26 5.54 -14.31
N PHE A 106 -2.11 6.57 -14.22
CA PHE A 106 -3.45 6.51 -14.77
C PHE A 106 -3.44 6.43 -16.29
N ILE A 107 -4.18 5.47 -16.81
CA ILE A 107 -4.42 5.30 -18.24
C ILE A 107 -5.55 6.24 -18.68
N PRO A 108 -5.45 6.91 -19.83
CA PRO A 108 -6.53 7.74 -20.35
C PRO A 108 -7.81 6.95 -20.49
N PRO A 109 -8.98 7.50 -20.08
CA PRO A 109 -10.26 6.82 -20.19
C PRO A 109 -10.55 6.36 -21.64
N GLY A 110 -10.96 5.10 -21.78
CA GLY A 110 -11.29 4.52 -23.07
C GLY A 110 -10.11 4.06 -23.92
N GLU A 111 -8.88 4.23 -23.45
CA GLU A 111 -7.71 3.68 -24.12
C GLU A 111 -7.30 2.33 -23.50
N PRO A 112 -6.91 1.33 -24.32
CA PRO A 112 -6.44 0.06 -23.79
C PRO A 112 -5.09 0.23 -23.09
N PRO A 113 -4.89 -0.34 -21.88
CA PRO A 113 -3.65 -0.22 -21.10
C PRO A 113 -2.41 -0.67 -21.90
N GLU A 114 -2.53 -1.68 -22.74
CA GLU A 114 -1.44 -2.24 -23.55
C GLU A 114 -0.79 -1.21 -24.47
N ARG A 115 -1.55 -0.22 -24.92
CA ARG A 115 -1.04 0.90 -25.75
C ARG A 115 0.00 1.73 -25.01
N HIS A 116 -0.10 1.78 -23.69
CA HIS A 116 0.77 2.59 -22.84
C HIS A 116 1.88 1.77 -22.17
N ARG A 117 1.89 0.45 -22.38
CA ARG A 117 2.80 -0.49 -21.71
C ARG A 117 4.26 -0.01 -21.72
N GLN A 118 4.83 0.29 -22.89
CA GLN A 118 6.25 0.69 -22.96
C GLN A 118 6.52 1.98 -22.20
N ARG A 119 5.63 2.96 -22.31
CA ARG A 119 5.76 4.23 -21.58
C ARG A 119 5.70 4.03 -20.07
N VAL A 120 4.82 3.15 -19.59
CA VAL A 120 4.74 2.81 -18.15
C VAL A 120 6.03 2.14 -17.70
N ILE A 121 6.55 1.16 -18.45
CA ILE A 121 7.81 0.47 -18.14
C ILE A 121 8.97 1.45 -18.07
N ASP A 122 9.11 2.35 -19.05
CA ASP A 122 10.20 3.35 -19.07
C ASP A 122 10.13 4.28 -17.86
N ARG A 123 8.93 4.72 -17.49
CA ARG A 123 8.71 5.61 -16.35
C ARG A 123 8.95 4.90 -15.01
N MET A 124 8.44 3.67 -14.86
CA MET A 124 8.69 2.88 -13.66
C MET A 124 10.16 2.48 -13.55
N GLY A 125 10.84 2.22 -14.67
CA GLY A 125 12.29 1.99 -14.72
C GLY A 125 13.08 3.18 -14.17
N ALA A 126 12.71 4.41 -14.56
CA ALA A 126 13.35 5.62 -14.02
C ALA A 126 13.11 5.81 -12.51
N LEU A 127 11.90 5.50 -12.01
CA LEU A 127 11.61 5.51 -10.57
C LEU A 127 12.39 4.42 -9.83
N ALA A 128 12.47 3.21 -10.40
CA ALA A 128 13.19 2.09 -9.81
C ALA A 128 14.70 2.34 -9.74
N GLN A 129 15.28 2.95 -10.76
CA GLN A 129 16.69 3.38 -10.74
C GLN A 129 16.97 4.34 -9.60
N LEU A 130 16.11 5.37 -9.40
CA LEU A 130 16.24 6.30 -8.29
C LEU A 130 16.12 5.58 -6.94
N ALA A 131 15.24 4.60 -6.83
CA ALA A 131 15.10 3.80 -5.61
C ALA A 131 16.35 2.96 -5.33
N GLU A 132 16.95 2.34 -6.34
CA GLU A 132 18.22 1.60 -6.21
C GLU A 132 19.35 2.51 -5.69
N GLU A 133 19.48 3.71 -6.25
CA GLU A 133 20.47 4.71 -5.83
C GLU A 133 20.29 5.13 -4.36
N ARG A 134 19.09 5.01 -3.81
CA ARG A 134 18.71 5.40 -2.45
C ARG A 134 18.55 4.23 -1.49
N GLY A 135 18.73 2.98 -1.94
CA GLY A 135 18.54 1.76 -1.15
C GLY A 135 17.09 1.51 -0.73
N LEU A 136 16.13 1.91 -1.56
CA LEU A 136 14.69 1.77 -1.30
C LEU A 136 14.08 0.63 -2.12
N ILE A 137 12.95 0.15 -1.64
CA ILE A 137 12.04 -0.75 -2.34
C ILE A 137 10.79 0.02 -2.73
N LEU A 138 10.46 0.05 -4.01
CA LEU A 138 9.19 0.51 -4.52
C LEU A 138 8.20 -0.65 -4.47
N ALA A 139 7.23 -0.57 -3.58
CA ALA A 139 6.15 -1.54 -3.45
C ALA A 139 4.98 -1.08 -4.34
N HIS A 140 4.87 -1.63 -5.55
CA HIS A 140 3.82 -1.31 -6.50
C HIS A 140 2.49 -1.87 -6.04
N GLU A 141 1.52 -1.01 -5.76
CA GLU A 141 0.15 -1.37 -5.44
C GLU A 141 -0.69 -1.50 -6.72
N ASN A 142 -1.45 -2.59 -6.82
CA ASN A 142 -2.49 -2.72 -7.83
C ASN A 142 -3.66 -1.79 -7.51
N GLU A 143 -4.12 -1.03 -8.50
CA GLU A 143 -5.19 -0.04 -8.34
C GLU A 143 -6.00 0.08 -9.64
N LYS A 144 -7.25 0.51 -9.53
CA LYS A 144 -8.12 0.80 -10.68
C LYS A 144 -7.56 1.92 -11.55
N GLU A 145 -7.85 1.86 -12.84
CA GLU A 145 -7.54 2.91 -13.83
C GLU A 145 -6.04 3.14 -14.09
N ILE A 146 -5.14 2.43 -13.42
CA ILE A 146 -3.70 2.45 -13.72
C ILE A 146 -3.31 1.25 -14.60
N TYR A 147 -2.06 1.21 -15.09
CA TYR A 147 -1.61 0.07 -15.89
C TYR A 147 -1.67 -1.25 -15.10
N GLY A 148 -1.20 -1.26 -13.86
CA GLY A 148 -1.16 -2.43 -12.98
C GLY A 148 -2.45 -2.63 -12.19
N ASP A 149 -3.59 -2.75 -12.86
CA ASP A 149 -4.90 -2.97 -12.26
C ASP A 149 -5.29 -4.44 -12.13
N ILE A 150 -4.65 -5.33 -12.91
CA ILE A 150 -4.82 -6.79 -12.84
C ILE A 150 -3.49 -7.50 -12.60
N PRO A 151 -3.49 -8.73 -12.05
CA PRO A 151 -2.26 -9.44 -11.70
C PRO A 151 -1.29 -9.64 -12.85
N GLN A 152 -1.80 -9.91 -14.05
CA GLN A 152 -0.99 -10.12 -15.25
C GLN A 152 -0.19 -8.85 -15.61
N ARG A 153 -0.81 -7.67 -15.52
CA ARG A 153 -0.14 -6.40 -15.81
C ARG A 153 0.81 -5.98 -14.68
N CYS A 154 0.48 -6.30 -13.43
CA CYS A 154 1.42 -6.12 -12.31
C CYS A 154 2.68 -6.97 -12.49
N ALA A 155 2.53 -8.25 -12.80
CA ALA A 155 3.66 -9.16 -13.03
C ALA A 155 4.47 -8.77 -14.28
N ASP A 156 3.80 -8.39 -15.37
CA ASP A 156 4.44 -7.88 -16.59
C ASP A 156 5.30 -6.65 -16.30
N LEU A 157 4.75 -5.68 -15.58
CA LEU A 157 5.46 -4.47 -15.21
C LEU A 157 6.75 -4.76 -14.43
N ILE A 158 6.64 -5.55 -13.35
CA ILE A 158 7.78 -5.87 -12.49
C ILE A 158 8.86 -6.64 -13.26
N THR A 159 8.43 -7.61 -14.06
CA THR A 159 9.33 -8.44 -14.86
C THR A 159 10.01 -7.62 -15.98
N ALA A 160 9.26 -6.75 -16.66
CA ALA A 160 9.78 -5.96 -17.77
C ALA A 160 10.74 -4.85 -17.30
N VAL A 161 10.49 -4.24 -16.15
CA VAL A 161 11.42 -3.29 -15.52
C VAL A 161 12.68 -4.00 -15.04
N GLY A 162 12.56 -5.23 -14.51
CA GLY A 162 13.68 -6.09 -14.16
C GLY A 162 14.53 -5.61 -12.98
N SER A 163 14.08 -4.59 -12.23
CA SER A 163 14.79 -4.06 -11.08
C SER A 163 14.45 -4.83 -9.79
N LEU A 164 15.48 -5.07 -8.96
CA LEU A 164 15.27 -5.62 -7.63
C LEU A 164 14.62 -4.63 -6.67
N ALA A 165 14.65 -3.35 -6.97
CA ALA A 165 13.99 -2.31 -6.20
C ALA A 165 12.48 -2.20 -6.47
N LEU A 166 11.94 -2.82 -7.54
CA LEU A 166 10.52 -2.83 -7.82
C LEU A 166 9.89 -4.16 -7.38
N ARG A 167 8.95 -4.11 -6.47
CA ARG A 167 8.27 -5.24 -5.85
C ARG A 167 6.77 -5.01 -5.85
N ALA A 168 5.99 -6.01 -5.45
CA ALA A 168 4.54 -5.95 -5.38
C ALA A 168 4.03 -5.69 -3.96
N THR A 169 3.06 -4.80 -3.86
CA THR A 169 2.08 -4.74 -2.77
C THR A 169 0.80 -5.39 -3.27
N PHE A 170 0.16 -6.20 -2.45
CA PHE A 170 -1.06 -6.90 -2.80
C PHE A 170 -2.26 -6.27 -2.09
N ASP A 171 -3.18 -5.68 -2.84
CA ASP A 171 -4.47 -5.20 -2.37
C ASP A 171 -5.58 -6.06 -2.97
N ALA A 172 -6.22 -6.86 -2.12
CA ALA A 172 -7.27 -7.78 -2.56
C ALA A 172 -8.54 -7.07 -3.02
N ALA A 173 -8.95 -6.00 -2.33
CA ALA A 173 -10.16 -5.25 -2.67
C ALA A 173 -10.04 -4.57 -4.04
N ASN A 174 -8.89 -3.96 -4.33
CA ASN A 174 -8.65 -3.34 -5.63
C ASN A 174 -8.72 -4.35 -6.77
N PHE A 175 -8.23 -5.58 -6.56
CA PHE A 175 -8.41 -6.67 -7.55
C PHE A 175 -9.87 -7.07 -7.71
N VAL A 176 -10.62 -7.27 -6.60
CA VAL A 176 -12.06 -7.57 -6.66
C VAL A 176 -12.81 -6.49 -7.46
N GLN A 177 -12.50 -5.23 -7.21
CA GLN A 177 -13.13 -4.10 -7.92
C GLN A 177 -12.74 -4.01 -9.41
N CYS A 178 -11.67 -4.73 -9.82
CA CYS A 178 -11.28 -4.93 -11.21
C CYS A 178 -11.83 -6.25 -11.80
N GLY A 179 -12.70 -6.96 -11.10
CA GLY A 179 -13.32 -8.21 -11.55
C GLY A 179 -12.40 -9.42 -11.48
N VAL A 180 -11.36 -9.39 -10.65
CA VAL A 180 -10.37 -10.46 -10.46
C VAL A 180 -10.69 -11.24 -9.20
N GLN A 181 -10.44 -12.55 -9.20
CA GLN A 181 -10.39 -13.38 -8.00
C GLN A 181 -8.96 -13.35 -7.42
N PRO A 182 -8.69 -12.57 -6.33
CA PRO A 182 -7.32 -12.18 -5.98
C PRO A 182 -6.38 -13.36 -5.70
N HIS A 183 -6.82 -14.34 -4.91
CA HIS A 183 -6.00 -15.51 -4.61
C HIS A 183 -5.89 -16.43 -5.83
N ALA A 184 -7.03 -16.79 -6.44
CA ALA A 184 -7.07 -17.77 -7.51
C ALA A 184 -6.32 -17.35 -8.78
N GLU A 185 -6.39 -16.05 -9.14
CA GLU A 185 -5.81 -15.52 -10.37
C GLU A 185 -4.52 -14.72 -10.13
N GLY A 186 -4.36 -14.12 -8.93
CA GLY A 186 -3.30 -13.15 -8.66
C GLY A 186 -2.15 -13.66 -7.80
N TYR A 187 -2.44 -14.38 -6.74
CA TYR A 187 -1.43 -14.77 -5.76
C TYR A 187 -0.24 -15.52 -6.39
N GLY A 188 -0.53 -16.55 -7.20
CA GLY A 188 0.53 -17.35 -7.83
C GLY A 188 1.46 -16.54 -8.74
N LEU A 189 0.94 -15.53 -9.44
CA LEU A 189 1.72 -14.65 -10.31
C LEU A 189 2.58 -13.65 -9.51
N LEU A 190 2.05 -13.13 -8.41
CA LEU A 190 2.69 -12.03 -7.67
C LEU A 190 3.53 -12.50 -6.49
N ARG A 191 3.30 -13.70 -5.96
CA ARG A 191 4.04 -14.25 -4.82
C ARG A 191 5.56 -14.06 -4.88
N PRO A 192 6.27 -14.28 -6.02
CA PRO A 192 7.71 -14.09 -6.10
C PRO A 192 8.19 -12.64 -5.86
N TYR A 193 7.27 -11.69 -5.99
CA TYR A 193 7.56 -10.26 -5.92
C TYR A 193 6.97 -9.59 -4.68
N LEU A 194 6.13 -10.29 -3.90
CA LEU A 194 5.42 -9.71 -2.77
C LEU A 194 6.38 -9.33 -1.64
N VAL A 195 6.24 -8.10 -1.16
CA VAL A 195 6.95 -7.56 0.02
C VAL A 195 6.00 -6.96 1.05
N TYR A 196 4.75 -6.68 0.65
CA TYR A 196 3.78 -5.92 1.44
C TYR A 196 2.35 -6.32 1.07
N LEU A 197 1.44 -6.31 2.04
CA LEU A 197 0.00 -6.46 1.79
C LEU A 197 -0.77 -5.29 2.39
N GLN A 198 -1.69 -4.74 1.62
CA GLN A 198 -2.74 -3.86 2.14
C GLN A 198 -3.99 -4.68 2.40
N ILE A 199 -4.50 -4.56 3.62
CA ILE A 199 -5.62 -5.36 4.10
C ILE A 199 -6.89 -4.55 3.95
N LYS A 200 -7.55 -4.81 2.85
CA LYS A 200 -8.83 -4.25 2.44
C LYS A 200 -9.61 -5.34 1.73
N ASP A 201 -10.91 -5.42 1.94
CA ASP A 201 -11.77 -6.40 1.29
C ASP A 201 -12.94 -5.71 0.60
N ALA A 202 -13.53 -6.33 -0.40
CA ALA A 202 -14.65 -5.77 -1.14
C ALA A 202 -15.62 -6.86 -1.64
N LEU A 203 -16.87 -6.46 -1.84
CA LEU A 203 -17.90 -7.29 -2.46
C LEU A 203 -17.81 -7.20 -3.98
N ALA A 204 -17.66 -8.31 -4.68
CA ALA A 204 -17.55 -8.36 -6.14
C ALA A 204 -18.81 -7.81 -6.84
N ALA A 205 -19.99 -8.02 -6.23
CA ALA A 205 -21.27 -7.59 -6.80
C ALA A 205 -21.45 -6.07 -6.84
N THR A 206 -20.86 -5.34 -5.89
CA THR A 206 -21.09 -3.89 -5.71
C THR A 206 -19.81 -3.06 -5.75
N GLY A 207 -18.64 -3.67 -5.51
CA GLY A 207 -17.38 -2.99 -5.26
C GLY A 207 -17.30 -2.31 -3.88
N GLU A 208 -18.33 -2.51 -3.02
CA GLU A 208 -18.36 -1.94 -1.68
C GLU A 208 -17.25 -2.55 -0.82
N VAL A 209 -16.53 -1.68 -0.09
CA VAL A 209 -15.48 -2.10 0.83
C VAL A 209 -16.09 -2.58 2.15
N VAL A 210 -15.60 -3.72 2.61
CA VAL A 210 -16.05 -4.38 3.85
C VAL A 210 -14.84 -4.79 4.69
N PRO A 211 -15.04 -5.12 5.99
CA PRO A 211 -13.95 -5.65 6.82
C PRO A 211 -13.33 -6.91 6.23
N ALA A 212 -12.04 -7.11 6.46
CA ALA A 212 -11.27 -8.24 5.96
C ALA A 212 -11.97 -9.60 6.25
N GLY A 213 -12.09 -10.43 5.22
CA GLY A 213 -12.75 -11.74 5.28
C GLY A 213 -14.28 -11.70 5.17
N GLN A 214 -14.89 -10.53 5.01
CA GLN A 214 -16.33 -10.39 4.78
C GLN A 214 -16.68 -10.11 3.31
N GLY A 215 -15.68 -9.99 2.45
CA GLY A 215 -15.82 -9.78 1.02
C GLY A 215 -15.35 -10.97 0.18
N ASP A 216 -15.11 -10.68 -1.09
CA ASP A 216 -14.69 -11.64 -2.10
C ASP A 216 -13.17 -11.61 -2.37
N GLY A 217 -12.39 -10.92 -1.51
CA GLY A 217 -10.94 -10.73 -1.64
C GLY A 217 -10.09 -11.97 -1.41
N GLN A 218 -10.69 -13.10 -1.02
CA GLN A 218 -9.98 -14.38 -0.78
C GLN A 218 -8.78 -14.20 0.17
N LEU A 219 -8.94 -13.32 1.17
CA LEU A 219 -7.87 -12.99 2.11
C LEU A 219 -7.45 -14.17 2.97
N ARG A 220 -8.39 -15.03 3.38
CA ARG A 220 -8.09 -16.24 4.17
C ARG A 220 -7.13 -17.16 3.42
N GLU A 221 -7.42 -17.46 2.17
CA GLU A 221 -6.61 -18.31 1.30
C GLU A 221 -5.23 -17.69 1.08
N THR A 222 -5.20 -16.38 0.81
CA THR A 222 -3.94 -15.66 0.58
C THR A 222 -3.06 -15.63 1.83
N LEU A 223 -3.61 -15.32 3.00
CA LEU A 223 -2.85 -15.27 4.26
C LEU A 223 -2.37 -16.66 4.68
N THR A 224 -3.19 -17.71 4.50
CA THR A 224 -2.77 -19.10 4.75
C THR A 224 -1.61 -19.49 3.87
N ALA A 225 -1.71 -19.26 2.55
CA ALA A 225 -0.65 -19.60 1.61
C ALA A 225 0.65 -18.82 1.85
N LEU A 226 0.56 -17.56 2.30
CA LEU A 226 1.71 -16.77 2.71
C LEU A 226 2.36 -17.32 3.98
N ALA A 227 1.56 -17.71 4.98
CA ALA A 227 2.05 -18.33 6.21
C ALA A 227 2.80 -19.62 5.91
N ASP A 228 2.21 -20.52 5.11
CA ASP A 228 2.79 -21.79 4.70
C ASP A 228 4.09 -21.61 3.91
N SER A 229 4.21 -20.51 3.15
CA SER A 229 5.41 -20.19 2.39
C SER A 229 6.54 -19.58 3.23
N GLY A 230 6.30 -19.30 4.52
CA GLY A 230 7.26 -18.64 5.40
C GLY A 230 7.44 -17.15 5.10
N PHE A 231 6.45 -16.50 4.48
CA PHE A 231 6.52 -15.06 4.19
C PHE A 231 6.72 -14.25 5.47
N GLU A 232 7.60 -13.26 5.39
CA GLU A 232 7.82 -12.26 6.43
C GLU A 232 7.60 -10.87 5.84
N GLY A 233 6.69 -10.10 6.43
CA GLY A 233 6.35 -8.77 5.92
C GLY A 233 5.21 -8.11 6.67
N TYR A 234 4.80 -6.95 6.17
CA TYR A 234 3.75 -6.15 6.77
C TYR A 234 2.38 -6.48 6.21
N LEU A 235 1.39 -6.48 7.11
CA LEU A 235 -0.03 -6.45 6.80
C LEU A 235 -0.56 -5.09 7.25
N SER A 236 -0.86 -4.22 6.29
CA SER A 236 -1.27 -2.84 6.55
C SER A 236 -2.77 -2.67 6.37
N LEU A 237 -3.46 -2.31 7.44
CA LEU A 237 -4.90 -2.02 7.39
C LEU A 237 -5.18 -0.79 6.54
N GLU A 238 -6.04 -0.93 5.54
CA GLU A 238 -6.60 0.16 4.73
C GLU A 238 -8.13 0.01 4.61
N PRO A 239 -8.86 0.18 5.71
CA PRO A 239 -10.23 -0.31 5.80
C PRO A 239 -11.27 0.43 4.98
N HIS A 240 -11.17 1.74 4.72
CA HIS A 240 -12.12 2.57 3.95
C HIS A 240 -13.61 2.38 4.35
N LEU A 241 -13.91 2.09 5.64
CA LEU A 241 -15.24 1.63 6.07
C LEU A 241 -16.28 2.74 6.23
N ALA A 242 -15.87 4.00 6.40
CA ALA A 242 -16.79 5.13 6.46
C ALA A 242 -16.87 5.89 5.14
N GLN A 243 -15.75 5.99 4.44
CA GLN A 243 -15.64 6.66 3.15
C GLN A 243 -14.55 6.00 2.31
N ALA A 244 -14.87 5.65 1.07
CA ALA A 244 -13.91 5.19 0.08
C ALA A 244 -13.81 6.24 -1.04
N GLY A 245 -12.60 6.69 -1.35
CA GLY A 245 -12.35 7.69 -2.39
C GLY A 245 -11.19 7.29 -3.30
N ARG A 246 -11.04 8.00 -4.41
CA ARG A 246 -10.02 7.71 -5.44
C ARG A 246 -8.57 7.79 -4.92
N TYR A 247 -8.32 8.61 -3.91
CA TYR A 247 -6.97 8.91 -3.41
C TYR A 247 -6.73 8.43 -1.98
N GLY A 248 -7.71 7.79 -1.37
CA GLY A 248 -7.65 7.28 -0.01
C GLY A 248 -9.05 7.14 0.58
N GLY A 249 -9.14 6.64 1.79
CA GLY A 249 -10.39 6.44 2.50
C GLY A 249 -10.35 6.99 3.92
N PHE A 250 -11.42 6.76 4.62
CA PHE A 250 -11.58 7.12 6.02
C PHE A 250 -12.45 6.09 6.73
N SER A 251 -12.14 5.78 7.96
CA SER A 251 -12.85 4.78 8.76
C SER A 251 -13.26 5.31 10.14
N GLY A 252 -12.54 6.28 10.66
CA GLY A 252 -12.63 6.72 12.05
C GLY A 252 -12.07 5.69 13.03
N PRO A 253 -11.92 6.04 14.31
CA PRO A 253 -11.37 5.13 15.34
C PRO A 253 -12.14 3.82 15.47
N GLU A 254 -13.48 3.86 15.49
CA GLU A 254 -14.32 2.66 15.59
C GLU A 254 -14.23 1.76 14.34
N GLY A 255 -14.19 2.36 13.14
CA GLY A 255 -14.03 1.63 11.90
C GLY A 255 -12.66 0.95 11.82
N PHE A 256 -11.60 1.64 12.22
CA PHE A 256 -10.26 1.09 12.28
C PHE A 256 -10.17 -0.07 13.29
N HIS A 257 -10.78 0.08 14.48
CA HIS A 257 -10.88 -1.00 15.47
C HIS A 257 -11.57 -2.25 14.89
N ARG A 258 -12.71 -2.08 14.21
CA ARG A 258 -13.44 -3.18 13.55
C ARG A 258 -12.56 -3.88 12.51
N ALA A 259 -11.81 -3.12 11.73
CA ALA A 259 -10.89 -3.68 10.72
C ALA A 259 -9.75 -4.47 11.38
N ALA A 260 -9.17 -3.94 12.46
CA ALA A 260 -8.12 -4.63 13.22
C ALA A 260 -8.63 -5.95 13.82
N GLN A 261 -9.84 -5.96 14.38
CA GLN A 261 -10.47 -7.19 14.89
C GLN A 261 -10.72 -8.21 13.78
N ALA A 262 -11.22 -7.77 12.62
CA ALA A 262 -11.48 -8.66 11.48
C ALA A 262 -10.19 -9.32 10.97
N LEU A 263 -9.10 -8.55 10.84
CA LEU A 263 -7.81 -9.10 10.45
C LEU A 263 -7.28 -10.11 11.47
N ARG A 264 -7.33 -9.80 12.77
CA ARG A 264 -6.89 -10.73 13.82
C ARG A 264 -7.66 -12.04 13.79
N SER A 265 -8.98 -11.97 13.63
CA SER A 265 -9.81 -13.17 13.50
C SER A 265 -9.37 -14.05 12.31
N LEU A 266 -9.02 -13.44 11.17
CA LEU A 266 -8.47 -14.20 10.04
C LEU A 266 -7.11 -14.81 10.37
N LEU A 267 -6.24 -14.08 11.07
CA LEU A 267 -4.90 -14.55 11.41
C LEU A 267 -4.91 -15.67 12.44
N ASP A 268 -5.84 -15.65 13.39
CA ASP A 268 -6.03 -16.70 14.39
C ASP A 268 -6.45 -18.04 13.74
N ASP A 269 -7.14 -17.97 12.60
CA ASP A 269 -7.51 -19.14 11.80
C ASP A 269 -6.34 -19.68 10.93
N THR A 270 -5.25 -18.95 10.85
CA THR A 270 -4.05 -19.38 10.12
C THR A 270 -2.99 -19.87 11.11
N ALA A 271 -2.06 -20.71 10.67
CA ALA A 271 -0.90 -21.10 11.47
C ALA A 271 0.17 -19.98 11.57
N ALA A 272 -0.15 -18.77 11.12
CA ALA A 272 0.78 -17.65 11.04
C ALA A 272 1.13 -17.10 12.44
N ARG A 273 2.43 -16.80 12.64
CA ARG A 273 2.85 -15.95 13.77
C ARG A 273 2.75 -14.49 13.31
N TRP A 274 2.13 -13.67 14.15
CA TRP A 274 1.99 -12.22 13.90
C TRP A 274 2.23 -11.42 15.18
N ARG A 275 2.52 -10.13 15.04
CA ARG A 275 2.70 -9.16 16.12
C ARG A 275 2.28 -7.76 15.65
#